data_e2fdbb6f7d1a7e75691721a8cf689862
#
_entry.id   e2fdbb6f7d1a7e75691721a8cf689862
#
_cell.length_a   1.000
_cell.length_b   1.000
_cell.length_c   1.000
_cell.angle_alpha   90.00
_cell.angle_beta   90.00
_cell.angle_gamma   90.00
#
_symmetry.space_group_name_H-M   'P 1'
#
loop_
_entity.id
_entity.type
_entity.pdbx_description
1 polymer ?
#
loop_
_entity_poly.entity_id
_entity_poly.type
_entity_poly.pdbx_seq_one_letter_code
_entity_poly.pdbx_strand_id
1 'polypeptide(L)'
;MCRRNFVIHLTQLHLPGRELSMKRVLFLYLLLCASVVCSLSQTKDACDNPILSGFYPDPSICRVGEDYYLVCSSFSYYPGIPIFHSKDLAHWNQIGHVLDRPEQLDLDGQGVSRGLFAPAIRYHEGIYYLTCTQVDKGGNFVVTSMNPLGPWSKPVWLPEINGIDPSPFFDDDGKSYILYNSIPPDNKPLYDGHRTIRMRRFDADSLKVSSEELLLVNGGVDISKKPVWIEGPHIFKVDGSYYLIAAEGGTAGQHSEVVFRSKNVTGPYVPYDKNPILTQRHLDPRRDFPVTSTGHADLVQTPAGSWWAVFLGCRPYRPFDRGYYNTGRETFLAPVVWKDGWPIINSDHEQIQFRFSVPIKVKAGSGGIPNSGKFVVRDEFKADRLDFYWTFLRTPRESWYGLSERKGMLTLKLRPQTCSEPTNPSFVGRRQQHLVGSATVKLEFSPKSDHEKAGILIFQNEDHFYFLCKSSTGGAPIVQLFRSIAGDKSVSNMELIASKRLESSSGTKSVYLRIEARGETYAFLYSVRPAKWTLLKGGVDATFLSTRVAGGFVGSLYAMYATSLGAPSDNTAAFDWFEYAGNDERYKKR
;
A
#
# COMPACT_ATOMS: atom_id res chain seq x y z
N MET A 1 47.54 2.49 30.50
CA MET A 1 48.81 3.12 30.11
C MET A 1 49.07 2.81 28.65
N CYS A 2 48.97 3.78 27.79
CA CYS A 2 49.72 4.03 26.59
C CYS A 2 49.06 5.19 25.82
N ARG A 3 49.49 6.40 26.07
CA ARG A 3 49.20 7.60 25.26
C ARG A 3 50.11 7.53 24.02
N ARG A 4 49.55 7.53 22.82
CA ARG A 4 50.30 7.84 21.60
C ARG A 4 50.00 9.27 21.19
N ASN A 5 51.04 10.12 21.29
CA ASN A 5 51.06 11.45 20.73
C ASN A 5 51.20 11.38 19.20
N PHE A 6 50.24 11.95 18.48
CA PHE A 6 50.40 12.23 17.05
C PHE A 6 50.99 13.62 16.87
N VAL A 7 52.24 13.68 16.40
CA VAL A 7 52.88 14.91 15.94
C VAL A 7 52.61 15.07 14.44
N ILE A 8 51.86 16.10 14.08
CA ILE A 8 51.59 16.42 12.66
C ILE A 8 52.74 17.31 12.18
N HIS A 9 53.58 16.81 11.27
CA HIS A 9 54.51 17.61 10.50
C HIS A 9 53.76 18.38 9.40
N LEU A 10 53.71 19.70 9.51
CA LEU A 10 53.30 20.62 8.44
C LEU A 10 54.45 20.87 7.49
N THR A 11 54.42 20.23 6.32
CA THR A 11 55.28 20.62 5.18
C THR A 11 54.70 21.85 4.50
N GLN A 12 55.51 22.92 4.42
CA GLN A 12 55.20 24.15 3.70
C GLN A 12 55.09 23.88 2.19
N LEU A 13 53.91 24.09 1.63
CA LEU A 13 53.67 24.17 0.17
C LEU A 13 53.94 25.63 -0.25
N HIS A 14 55.02 25.87 -0.99
CA HIS A 14 55.33 27.12 -1.65
C HIS A 14 54.57 27.21 -2.97
N LEU A 15 53.62 28.12 -3.07
CA LEU A 15 53.03 28.57 -4.35
C LEU A 15 53.43 30.05 -4.54
N PRO A 16 53.93 30.45 -5.73
CA PRO A 16 54.38 31.82 -5.96
C PRO A 16 53.17 32.76 -6.12
N GLY A 17 53.09 33.76 -5.27
CA GLY A 17 52.37 34.99 -5.56
C GLY A 17 51.04 35.31 -4.86
N ARG A 18 50.92 35.08 -3.55
CA ARG A 18 50.04 35.82 -2.61
C ARG A 18 50.11 35.20 -1.22
N GLU A 19 50.66 35.93 -0.26
CA GLU A 19 50.55 35.57 1.17
C GLU A 19 49.09 35.71 1.63
N LEU A 20 48.43 34.58 1.82
CA LEU A 20 47.15 34.52 2.54
C LEU A 20 47.42 34.51 4.04
N SER A 21 47.01 35.55 4.76
CA SER A 21 47.25 35.65 6.20
C SER A 21 46.62 34.43 6.92
N MET A 22 47.34 33.91 7.91
CA MET A 22 46.95 32.75 8.73
C MET A 22 45.50 32.84 9.27
N LYS A 23 44.98 34.06 9.46
CA LYS A 23 43.58 34.33 9.84
C LYS A 23 42.57 33.96 8.73
N ARG A 24 42.92 34.11 7.45
CA ARG A 24 42.04 33.74 6.32
C ARG A 24 42.03 32.23 6.09
N VAL A 25 43.14 31.55 6.32
CA VAL A 25 43.19 30.07 6.23
C VAL A 25 42.40 29.44 7.38
N LEU A 26 42.51 29.98 8.58
CA LEU A 26 41.74 29.53 9.74
C LEU A 26 40.23 29.80 9.57
N PHE A 27 39.86 30.92 8.94
CA PHE A 27 38.46 31.25 8.65
C PHE A 27 37.85 30.37 7.55
N LEU A 28 38.63 30.00 6.52
CA LEU A 28 38.22 29.03 5.51
C LEU A 28 38.09 27.62 6.09
N TYR A 29 38.99 27.22 7.00
CA TYR A 29 38.90 25.93 7.67
C TYR A 29 37.68 25.84 8.61
N LEU A 30 37.39 26.93 9.33
CA LEU A 30 36.19 27.05 10.17
C LEU A 30 34.90 27.07 9.32
N LEU A 31 34.89 27.71 8.15
CA LEU A 31 33.78 27.69 7.20
C LEU A 31 33.58 26.31 6.54
N LEU A 32 34.67 25.60 6.20
CA LEU A 32 34.59 24.21 5.71
C LEU A 32 34.10 23.25 6.81
N CYS A 33 34.59 23.39 8.04
CA CYS A 33 34.11 22.58 9.16
C CYS A 33 32.67 22.91 9.52
N ALA A 34 32.22 24.16 9.45
CA ALA A 34 30.85 24.56 9.66
C ALA A 34 29.92 24.05 8.54
N SER A 35 30.37 24.03 7.28
CA SER A 35 29.58 23.45 6.16
C SER A 35 29.52 21.93 6.20
N VAL A 36 30.59 21.25 6.69
CA VAL A 36 30.56 19.78 6.90
C VAL A 36 29.71 19.42 8.10
N VAL A 37 29.67 20.21 9.17
CA VAL A 37 28.81 19.99 10.34
C VAL A 37 27.33 20.27 10.01
N CYS A 38 27.05 21.27 9.15
CA CYS A 38 25.68 21.52 8.67
C CYS A 38 25.16 20.42 7.69
N SER A 39 26.06 19.68 7.01
CA SER A 39 25.66 18.58 6.12
C SER A 39 25.46 17.24 6.83
N LEU A 40 25.76 17.13 8.13
CA LEU A 40 25.63 15.90 8.93
C LEU A 40 24.47 15.93 9.92
N SER A 41 23.66 16.98 9.95
CA SER A 41 22.39 17.01 10.66
C SER A 41 21.26 16.50 9.74
N GLN A 42 21.36 15.30 9.20
CA GLN A 42 20.20 14.50 8.95
C GLN A 42 19.62 14.16 10.32
N THR A 43 18.49 14.75 10.66
CA THR A 43 17.74 14.44 11.87
C THR A 43 17.47 12.94 11.88
N LYS A 44 18.11 12.22 12.81
CA LYS A 44 18.01 10.75 12.97
C LYS A 44 16.60 10.25 13.28
N ASP A 45 15.63 11.15 13.40
CA ASP A 45 14.28 10.88 13.89
C ASP A 45 13.20 11.35 12.89
N ALA A 46 13.53 11.54 11.61
CA ALA A 46 12.57 11.97 10.60
C ALA A 46 11.86 10.76 9.96
N CYS A 47 10.53 10.81 9.94
CA CYS A 47 9.66 9.90 9.23
C CYS A 47 9.29 10.45 7.85
N ASP A 48 9.25 9.59 6.84
CA ASP A 48 8.72 9.91 5.51
C ASP A 48 7.27 9.43 5.37
N ASN A 49 6.37 10.32 4.91
CA ASN A 49 5.04 9.98 4.45
C ASN A 49 5.02 9.77 2.93
N PRO A 50 4.19 8.83 2.44
CA PRO A 50 3.41 7.86 3.19
C PRO A 50 4.32 6.86 3.95
N ILE A 51 3.88 6.41 5.12
CA ILE A 51 4.62 5.38 5.90
C ILE A 51 4.57 4.02 5.23
N LEU A 52 3.50 3.74 4.47
CA LEU A 52 3.39 2.61 3.55
C LEU A 52 3.04 3.15 2.16
N SER A 53 4.03 3.23 1.29
CA SER A 53 3.87 3.64 -0.11
C SER A 53 3.26 2.52 -0.95
N GLY A 54 2.48 2.90 -1.98
CA GLY A 54 1.70 1.96 -2.77
C GLY A 54 0.33 1.69 -2.13
N PHE A 55 -0.56 0.94 -2.80
CA PHE A 55 -1.88 0.77 -2.22
C PHE A 55 -1.86 -0.15 -0.99
N TYR A 56 -1.88 0.50 0.14
CA TYR A 56 -2.13 -0.03 1.47
C TYR A 56 -3.21 0.85 2.12
N PRO A 57 -4.47 0.79 1.64
CA PRO A 57 -5.55 1.64 2.12
C PRO A 57 -6.21 1.09 3.39
N ASP A 58 -7.07 1.92 3.96
CA ASP A 58 -7.96 1.57 5.07
C ASP A 58 -7.14 0.99 6.26
N PRO A 59 -6.12 1.74 6.75
CA PRO A 59 -5.23 1.22 7.78
C PRO A 59 -5.93 1.13 9.13
N SER A 60 -5.69 0.02 9.86
CA SER A 60 -6.03 -0.08 11.28
C SER A 60 -4.80 -0.46 12.08
N ILE A 61 -4.67 0.10 13.29
CA ILE A 61 -3.48 0.01 14.13
C ILE A 61 -3.82 -0.40 15.56
N CYS A 62 -3.01 -1.26 16.17
CA CYS A 62 -3.03 -1.49 17.60
C CYS A 62 -1.61 -1.45 18.19
N ARG A 63 -1.52 -1.19 19.51
CA ARG A 63 -0.27 -1.18 20.27
C ARG A 63 -0.29 -2.23 21.36
N VAL A 64 0.83 -2.94 21.52
CA VAL A 64 1.06 -3.89 22.60
C VAL A 64 2.41 -3.58 23.24
N GLY A 65 2.40 -2.97 24.42
CA GLY A 65 3.63 -2.46 25.03
C GLY A 65 4.28 -1.36 24.19
N GLU A 66 5.49 -1.64 23.69
CA GLU A 66 6.24 -0.75 22.78
C GLU A 66 6.07 -1.12 21.31
N ASP A 67 5.33 -2.15 20.98
CA ASP A 67 5.16 -2.68 19.64
C ASP A 67 3.86 -2.20 19.01
N TYR A 68 3.92 -1.80 17.74
CA TYR A 68 2.78 -1.37 16.94
C TYR A 68 2.54 -2.36 15.80
N TYR A 69 1.29 -2.70 15.57
CA TYR A 69 0.85 -3.59 14.49
C TYR A 69 -0.18 -2.88 13.64
N LEU A 70 0.01 -2.93 12.33
CA LEU A 70 -0.82 -2.25 11.34
C LEU A 70 -1.26 -3.23 10.27
N VAL A 71 -2.52 -3.15 9.87
CA VAL A 71 -3.12 -3.95 8.80
C VAL A 71 -3.80 -3.04 7.79
N CYS A 72 -3.96 -3.53 6.55
CA CYS A 72 -4.60 -2.79 5.45
C CYS A 72 -5.47 -3.70 4.60
N SER A 73 -6.42 -3.11 3.86
CA SER A 73 -7.20 -3.81 2.83
C SER A 73 -6.30 -4.45 1.78
N SER A 74 -6.67 -5.64 1.31
CA SER A 74 -5.95 -6.34 0.24
C SER A 74 -6.82 -6.71 -0.95
N PHE A 75 -8.11 -6.48 -0.88
CA PHE A 75 -9.07 -6.77 -1.94
C PHE A 75 -8.97 -8.22 -2.45
N SER A 76 -8.89 -8.44 -3.76
CA SER A 76 -8.75 -9.79 -4.34
C SER A 76 -7.30 -10.24 -4.53
N TYR A 77 -6.35 -9.65 -3.81
CA TYR A 77 -4.97 -10.10 -3.78
C TYR A 77 -4.72 -11.10 -2.65
N TYR A 78 -4.01 -12.18 -2.97
CA TYR A 78 -3.61 -13.24 -2.04
C TYR A 78 -2.07 -13.24 -1.87
N PRO A 79 -1.51 -13.44 -0.66
CA PRO A 79 -2.19 -13.65 0.62
C PRO A 79 -2.95 -12.39 1.07
N GLY A 80 -4.02 -12.57 1.87
CA GLY A 80 -4.92 -11.51 2.29
C GLY A 80 -4.50 -10.82 3.58
N ILE A 81 -4.78 -9.52 3.67
CA ILE A 81 -4.56 -8.65 4.83
C ILE A 81 -3.09 -8.65 5.26
N PRO A 82 -2.23 -7.84 4.63
CA PRO A 82 -0.83 -7.69 5.06
C PRO A 82 -0.78 -7.12 6.47
N ILE A 83 0.12 -7.66 7.30
CA ILE A 83 0.38 -7.18 8.66
C ILE A 83 1.80 -6.65 8.76
N PHE A 84 1.92 -5.48 9.37
CA PHE A 84 3.17 -4.76 9.56
C PHE A 84 3.45 -4.57 11.05
N HIS A 85 4.73 -4.50 11.40
CA HIS A 85 5.22 -4.23 12.74
C HIS A 85 6.15 -3.02 12.74
N SER A 86 6.03 -2.19 13.79
CA SER A 86 6.92 -1.06 14.06
C SER A 86 7.14 -0.90 15.56
N LYS A 87 8.28 -0.28 15.95
CA LYS A 87 8.56 0.17 17.32
C LYS A 87 8.56 1.70 17.46
N ASP A 88 8.39 2.41 16.35
CA ASP A 88 8.56 3.86 16.33
C ASP A 88 7.52 4.61 15.47
N LEU A 89 6.52 3.90 14.93
CA LEU A 89 5.49 4.40 14.01
C LEU A 89 6.01 4.88 12.65
N ALA A 90 7.32 5.05 12.49
CA ALA A 90 7.97 5.57 11.30
C ALA A 90 8.46 4.48 10.35
N HIS A 91 9.06 3.43 10.92
CA HIS A 91 9.67 2.34 10.17
C HIS A 91 8.87 1.06 10.37
N TRP A 92 8.29 0.58 9.27
CA TRP A 92 7.39 -0.56 9.24
C TRP A 92 8.02 -1.73 8.48
N ASN A 93 7.96 -2.90 9.08
CA ASN A 93 8.35 -4.15 8.45
C ASN A 93 7.10 -5.00 8.23
N GLN A 94 6.88 -5.48 7.01
CA GLN A 94 5.86 -6.48 6.78
C GLN A 94 6.30 -7.79 7.41
N ILE A 95 5.51 -8.32 8.34
CA ILE A 95 5.82 -9.52 9.11
C ILE A 95 5.03 -10.74 8.67
N GLY A 96 4.07 -10.57 7.77
CA GLY A 96 3.24 -11.65 7.25
C GLY A 96 1.94 -11.16 6.63
N HIS A 97 0.99 -12.09 6.60
CA HIS A 97 -0.40 -11.85 6.24
C HIS A 97 -1.31 -12.58 7.21
N VAL A 98 -2.49 -12.03 7.45
CA VAL A 98 -3.48 -12.62 8.35
C VAL A 98 -4.16 -13.84 7.72
N LEU A 99 -4.45 -13.78 6.42
CA LEU A 99 -5.08 -14.86 5.66
C LEU A 99 -4.07 -15.37 4.62
N ASP A 100 -3.22 -16.30 5.01
CA ASP A 100 -2.11 -16.82 4.21
C ASP A 100 -2.29 -18.28 3.75
N ARG A 101 -3.39 -18.93 4.16
CA ARG A 101 -3.70 -20.32 3.76
C ARG A 101 -4.93 -20.35 2.84
N PRO A 102 -4.88 -21.12 1.73
CA PRO A 102 -5.98 -21.17 0.74
C PRO A 102 -7.34 -21.56 1.31
N GLU A 103 -7.37 -22.32 2.40
CA GLU A 103 -8.62 -22.74 3.06
C GLU A 103 -9.25 -21.65 3.95
N GLN A 104 -8.52 -20.53 4.20
CA GLN A 104 -9.05 -19.37 4.94
C GLN A 104 -9.77 -18.38 4.03
N LEU A 105 -9.43 -18.36 2.73
CA LEU A 105 -9.81 -17.26 1.85
C LEU A 105 -10.17 -17.78 0.43
N ASP A 106 -11.40 -17.55 0.03
CA ASP A 106 -11.88 -17.81 -1.34
C ASP A 106 -12.11 -16.50 -2.08
N LEU A 107 -11.23 -16.20 -3.05
CA LEU A 107 -11.31 -15.01 -3.90
C LEU A 107 -11.67 -15.33 -5.35
N ASP A 108 -12.02 -16.59 -5.67
CA ASP A 108 -12.32 -17.01 -7.03
C ASP A 108 -13.54 -16.25 -7.58
N GLY A 109 -13.45 -15.78 -8.82
CA GLY A 109 -14.52 -15.06 -9.50
C GLY A 109 -14.69 -13.59 -9.07
N GLN A 110 -13.92 -13.10 -8.09
CA GLN A 110 -14.02 -11.71 -7.64
C GLN A 110 -13.16 -10.77 -8.51
N GLY A 111 -13.71 -9.61 -8.89
CA GLY A 111 -12.94 -8.52 -9.52
C GLY A 111 -11.88 -7.98 -8.58
N VAL A 112 -10.81 -7.40 -9.12
CA VAL A 112 -9.61 -7.02 -8.35
C VAL A 112 -9.88 -6.01 -7.23
N SER A 113 -10.90 -5.15 -7.36
CA SER A 113 -11.33 -4.19 -6.34
C SER A 113 -12.48 -4.72 -5.45
N ARG A 114 -12.70 -6.02 -5.45
CA ARG A 114 -13.64 -6.74 -4.55
C ARG A 114 -12.84 -7.56 -3.54
N GLY A 115 -13.45 -8.42 -2.78
CA GLY A 115 -12.77 -9.29 -1.81
C GLY A 115 -12.63 -8.65 -0.43
N LEU A 116 -11.43 -8.51 0.10
CA LEU A 116 -11.17 -8.07 1.47
C LEU A 116 -11.10 -6.54 1.58
N PHE A 117 -12.12 -5.94 2.19
CA PHE A 117 -12.22 -4.51 2.47
C PHE A 117 -11.52 -4.16 3.79
N ALA A 118 -11.90 -3.03 4.41
CA ALA A 118 -11.21 -2.51 5.60
C ALA A 118 -11.13 -3.52 6.74
N PRO A 119 -9.92 -3.94 7.15
CA PRO A 119 -9.71 -4.71 8.36
C PRO A 119 -9.60 -3.79 9.57
N ALA A 120 -9.99 -4.27 10.76
CA ALA A 120 -9.69 -3.62 12.02
C ALA A 120 -9.02 -4.59 12.99
N ILE A 121 -7.86 -4.17 13.56
CA ILE A 121 -7.08 -4.97 14.49
C ILE A 121 -7.14 -4.38 15.89
N ARG A 122 -7.38 -5.24 16.91
CA ARG A 122 -7.29 -4.87 18.33
C ARG A 122 -6.60 -6.00 19.11
N TYR A 123 -5.97 -5.62 20.21
CA TYR A 123 -5.38 -6.56 21.17
C TYR A 123 -6.11 -6.46 22.50
N HIS A 124 -6.57 -7.60 23.01
CA HIS A 124 -7.28 -7.69 24.29
C HIS A 124 -6.91 -9.00 24.98
N GLU A 125 -6.52 -8.93 26.25
CA GLU A 125 -6.23 -10.08 27.12
C GLU A 125 -5.36 -11.18 26.51
N GLY A 126 -4.27 -10.77 25.83
CA GLY A 126 -3.32 -11.74 25.25
C GLY A 126 -3.68 -12.20 23.84
N ILE A 127 -4.80 -11.77 23.28
CA ILE A 127 -5.30 -12.19 21.99
C ILE A 127 -5.39 -11.00 21.04
N TYR A 128 -4.93 -11.16 19.80
CA TYR A 128 -5.20 -10.27 18.69
C TYR A 128 -6.52 -10.67 18.03
N TYR A 129 -7.43 -9.74 17.93
CA TYR A 129 -8.69 -9.85 17.19
C TYR A 129 -8.58 -9.03 15.94
N LEU A 130 -8.94 -9.61 14.80
CA LEU A 130 -9.03 -8.91 13.55
C LEU A 130 -10.39 -9.19 12.93
N THR A 131 -11.12 -8.13 12.60
CA THR A 131 -12.38 -8.17 11.85
C THR A 131 -12.20 -7.61 10.46
N CYS A 132 -12.96 -8.09 9.49
CA CYS A 132 -12.90 -7.63 8.11
C CYS A 132 -14.18 -8.04 7.38
N THR A 133 -14.42 -7.42 6.22
CA THR A 133 -15.50 -7.81 5.31
C THR A 133 -14.92 -8.45 4.05
N GLN A 134 -15.35 -9.66 3.72
CA GLN A 134 -15.18 -10.21 2.37
C GLN A 134 -16.45 -9.93 1.57
N VAL A 135 -16.42 -8.86 0.78
CA VAL A 135 -17.58 -8.47 -0.05
C VAL A 135 -17.85 -9.49 -1.16
N ASP A 136 -19.13 -9.62 -1.55
CA ASP A 136 -19.64 -10.55 -2.57
C ASP A 136 -19.50 -12.04 -2.22
N LYS A 137 -18.86 -12.37 -1.08
CA LYS A 137 -18.79 -13.73 -0.51
C LYS A 137 -18.80 -13.58 1.02
N GLY A 138 -19.07 -14.60 1.77
CA GLY A 138 -18.95 -14.71 3.22
C GLY A 138 -19.42 -13.53 4.10
N GLY A 139 -19.21 -12.29 3.72
CA GLY A 139 -19.56 -11.10 4.49
C GLY A 139 -18.54 -10.73 5.57
N ASN A 140 -19.04 -10.33 6.74
CA ASN A 140 -18.19 -9.95 7.86
C ASN A 140 -17.68 -11.16 8.63
N PHE A 141 -16.46 -11.09 9.13
CA PHE A 141 -15.82 -12.17 9.90
C PHE A 141 -14.86 -11.63 10.95
N VAL A 142 -14.52 -12.49 11.90
CA VAL A 142 -13.44 -12.31 12.86
C VAL A 142 -12.44 -13.46 12.76
N VAL A 143 -11.16 -13.15 12.88
CA VAL A 143 -10.06 -14.10 13.10
C VAL A 143 -9.24 -13.68 14.31
N THR A 144 -8.63 -14.65 14.99
CA THR A 144 -7.84 -14.41 16.19
C THR A 144 -6.47 -15.06 16.13
N SER A 145 -5.51 -14.51 16.88
CA SER A 145 -4.21 -15.14 17.13
C SER A 145 -3.62 -14.65 18.46
N MET A 146 -2.87 -15.49 19.12
CA MET A 146 -2.05 -15.10 20.28
C MET A 146 -0.70 -14.49 19.85
N ASN A 147 -0.33 -14.66 18.58
CA ASN A 147 0.93 -14.16 18.01
C ASN A 147 0.63 -13.38 16.71
N PRO A 148 1.06 -12.13 16.58
CA PRO A 148 0.82 -11.34 15.36
C PRO A 148 1.46 -11.94 14.10
N LEU A 149 2.47 -12.80 14.26
CA LEU A 149 3.05 -13.58 13.16
C LEU A 149 2.18 -14.77 12.74
N GLY A 150 1.09 -15.02 13.47
CA GLY A 150 0.22 -16.18 13.27
C GLY A 150 0.69 -17.47 14.01
N PRO A 151 0.11 -18.63 13.69
CA PRO A 151 -0.98 -18.77 12.72
C PRO A 151 -2.27 -18.08 13.19
N TRP A 152 -2.96 -17.41 12.29
CA TRP A 152 -4.29 -16.84 12.54
C TRP A 152 -5.36 -17.94 12.40
N SER A 153 -6.45 -17.82 13.14
CA SER A 153 -7.57 -18.76 13.05
C SER A 153 -8.20 -18.80 11.65
N LYS A 154 -9.07 -19.77 11.40
CA LYS A 154 -10.01 -19.68 10.27
C LYS A 154 -11.02 -18.57 10.56
N PRO A 155 -11.59 -17.91 9.53
CA PRO A 155 -12.66 -16.93 9.71
C PRO A 155 -13.88 -17.52 10.42
N VAL A 156 -14.33 -16.82 11.46
CA VAL A 156 -15.63 -17.02 12.08
C VAL A 156 -16.55 -15.94 11.51
N TRP A 157 -17.53 -16.37 10.73
CA TRP A 157 -18.45 -15.47 10.01
C TRP A 157 -19.48 -14.87 10.96
N LEU A 158 -19.82 -13.60 10.73
CA LEU A 158 -20.78 -12.80 11.50
C LEU A 158 -21.98 -12.42 10.62
N PRO A 159 -22.86 -13.38 10.28
CA PRO A 159 -23.94 -13.14 9.32
C PRO A 159 -25.00 -12.13 9.82
N GLU A 160 -25.03 -11.83 11.11
CA GLU A 160 -25.91 -10.83 11.70
C GLU A 160 -25.53 -9.41 11.32
N ILE A 161 -24.28 -9.18 10.87
CA ILE A 161 -23.77 -7.87 10.46
C ILE A 161 -24.07 -7.65 8.98
N ASN A 162 -25.07 -6.80 8.71
CA ASN A 162 -25.39 -6.36 7.35
C ASN A 162 -24.70 -5.04 7.02
N GLY A 163 -23.45 -5.10 6.56
CA GLY A 163 -22.67 -3.91 6.25
C GLY A 163 -21.20 -4.23 5.99
N ILE A 164 -20.34 -3.20 6.15
CA ILE A 164 -18.90 -3.29 5.94
C ILE A 164 -18.13 -2.64 7.09
N ASP A 165 -16.81 -2.75 7.09
CA ASP A 165 -15.86 -2.12 8.01
C ASP A 165 -16.14 -2.47 9.49
N PRO A 166 -16.22 -3.76 9.83
CA PRO A 166 -16.43 -4.18 11.21
C PRO A 166 -15.21 -3.83 12.07
N SER A 167 -15.40 -3.13 13.19
CA SER A 167 -14.34 -2.72 14.11
C SER A 167 -14.65 -3.16 15.55
N PRO A 168 -13.79 -3.97 16.19
CA PRO A 168 -14.02 -4.41 17.57
C PRO A 168 -13.61 -3.31 18.55
N PHE A 169 -14.40 -3.15 19.62
CA PHE A 169 -14.12 -2.30 20.75
C PHE A 169 -14.29 -3.10 22.05
N PHE A 170 -13.28 -3.06 22.92
CA PHE A 170 -13.26 -3.69 24.23
C PHE A 170 -13.30 -2.59 25.29
N ASP A 171 -14.37 -2.55 26.10
CA ASP A 171 -14.54 -1.55 27.15
C ASP A 171 -13.95 -2.01 28.47
N ASP A 172 -13.61 -1.06 29.34
CA ASP A 172 -13.04 -1.30 30.69
C ASP A 172 -14.02 -2.00 31.63
N ASP A 173 -15.33 -2.02 31.32
CA ASP A 173 -16.36 -2.71 32.09
C ASP A 173 -16.47 -4.22 31.75
N GLY A 174 -15.54 -4.72 30.91
CA GLY A 174 -15.51 -6.11 30.46
C GLY A 174 -16.49 -6.44 29.34
N LYS A 175 -17.20 -5.45 28.80
CA LYS A 175 -18.05 -5.65 27.63
C LYS A 175 -17.30 -5.35 26.35
N SER A 176 -17.64 -6.08 25.31
CA SER A 176 -17.09 -5.83 23.97
C SER A 176 -18.18 -5.67 22.92
N TYR A 177 -17.81 -4.98 21.85
CA TYR A 177 -18.73 -4.57 20.80
C TYR A 177 -18.05 -4.66 19.42
N ILE A 178 -18.86 -4.80 18.37
CA ILE A 178 -18.42 -4.57 16.98
C ILE A 178 -19.26 -3.45 16.38
N LEU A 179 -18.57 -2.41 15.92
CA LEU A 179 -19.14 -1.31 15.13
C LEU A 179 -19.01 -1.62 13.65
N TYR A 180 -19.88 -1.07 12.83
CA TYR A 180 -19.82 -1.26 11.37
C TYR A 180 -20.64 -0.20 10.63
N ASN A 181 -20.29 0.04 9.37
CA ASN A 181 -21.15 0.76 8.43
C ASN A 181 -22.31 -0.13 8.01
N SER A 182 -23.49 0.44 7.87
CA SER A 182 -24.67 -0.29 7.40
C SER A 182 -25.61 0.57 6.55
N ILE A 183 -26.58 -0.10 5.97
CA ILE A 183 -27.68 0.52 5.25
C ILE A 183 -28.55 1.39 6.18
N PRO A 184 -29.30 2.39 5.64
CA PRO A 184 -30.18 3.22 6.44
C PRO A 184 -31.33 2.41 7.07
N PRO A 185 -32.01 2.96 8.10
CA PRO A 185 -33.15 2.30 8.74
C PRO A 185 -34.20 1.86 7.72
N ASP A 186 -34.78 0.68 7.92
CA ASP A 186 -35.78 0.05 7.04
C ASP A 186 -35.33 -0.11 5.57
N ASN A 187 -34.02 -0.02 5.29
CA ASN A 187 -33.47 0.03 3.94
C ASN A 187 -34.09 1.16 3.09
N LYS A 188 -34.42 2.30 3.72
CA LYS A 188 -35.02 3.46 3.05
C LYS A 188 -34.03 4.63 3.05
N PRO A 189 -33.20 4.77 2.00
CA PRO A 189 -32.28 5.88 1.90
C PRO A 189 -33.04 7.20 1.67
N LEU A 190 -32.67 8.24 2.41
CA LEU A 190 -33.19 9.60 2.23
C LEU A 190 -32.52 10.33 1.06
N TYR A 191 -31.34 9.86 0.65
CA TYR A 191 -30.52 10.39 -0.44
C TYR A 191 -29.51 9.32 -0.90
N ASP A 192 -28.93 9.51 -2.07
CA ASP A 192 -27.88 8.60 -2.57
C ASP A 192 -26.62 8.68 -1.70
N GLY A 193 -26.12 7.52 -1.30
CA GLY A 193 -24.97 7.41 -0.37
C GLY A 193 -25.34 7.55 1.11
N HIS A 194 -26.64 7.53 1.48
CA HIS A 194 -27.07 7.48 2.87
C HIS A 194 -26.62 6.16 3.53
N ARG A 195 -25.80 6.28 4.56
CA ARG A 195 -25.30 5.16 5.38
C ARG A 195 -25.44 5.48 6.87
N THR A 196 -25.22 4.47 7.70
CA THR A 196 -25.32 4.57 9.16
C THR A 196 -24.13 3.88 9.81
N ILE A 197 -23.78 4.33 11.04
CA ILE A 197 -22.91 3.54 11.92
C ILE A 197 -23.79 2.84 12.94
N ARG A 198 -23.60 1.54 13.03
CA ARG A 198 -24.30 0.64 13.94
C ARG A 198 -23.33 -0.11 14.82
N MET A 199 -23.85 -0.72 15.86
CA MET A 199 -23.08 -1.50 16.82
C MET A 199 -23.88 -2.71 17.31
N ARG A 200 -23.19 -3.82 17.54
CA ARG A 200 -23.72 -5.01 18.24
C ARG A 200 -22.80 -5.36 19.39
N ARG A 201 -23.36 -5.92 20.47
CA ARG A 201 -22.54 -6.51 21.52
C ARG A 201 -21.80 -7.73 20.93
N PHE A 202 -20.52 -7.85 21.30
CA PHE A 202 -19.64 -8.94 20.86
C PHE A 202 -19.27 -9.81 22.07
N ASP A 203 -19.34 -11.10 21.92
CA ASP A 203 -18.85 -12.07 22.89
C ASP A 203 -17.48 -12.56 22.37
N ALA A 204 -16.41 -12.17 23.06
CA ALA A 204 -15.04 -12.43 22.64
C ALA A 204 -14.64 -13.91 22.80
N ASP A 205 -15.30 -14.66 23.69
CA ASP A 205 -15.02 -16.09 23.93
C ASP A 205 -15.64 -16.97 22.84
N SER A 206 -16.90 -16.70 22.49
CA SER A 206 -17.62 -17.44 21.45
C SER A 206 -17.47 -16.88 20.05
N LEU A 207 -16.88 -15.69 19.91
CA LEU A 207 -16.72 -14.92 18.66
C LEU A 207 -18.05 -14.66 17.96
N LYS A 208 -19.11 -14.34 18.74
CA LYS A 208 -20.47 -14.08 18.23
C LYS A 208 -20.93 -12.67 18.56
N VAL A 209 -21.81 -12.13 17.75
CA VAL A 209 -22.50 -10.88 18.04
C VAL A 209 -23.93 -11.10 18.50
N SER A 210 -24.47 -10.14 19.28
CA SER A 210 -25.86 -10.18 19.74
C SER A 210 -26.84 -9.99 18.56
N SER A 211 -28.07 -10.45 18.77
CA SER A 211 -29.18 -10.14 17.86
C SER A 211 -29.62 -8.67 17.93
N GLU A 212 -29.43 -8.03 19.07
CA GLU A 212 -29.73 -6.62 19.26
C GLU A 212 -28.73 -5.73 18.51
N GLU A 213 -29.26 -4.78 17.75
CA GLU A 213 -28.49 -3.82 16.96
C GLU A 213 -28.80 -2.40 17.42
N LEU A 214 -27.76 -1.60 17.64
CA LEU A 214 -27.85 -0.21 18.06
C LEU A 214 -27.46 0.70 16.91
N LEU A 215 -28.29 1.69 16.61
CA LEU A 215 -27.97 2.77 15.68
C LEU A 215 -27.23 3.89 16.42
N LEU A 216 -25.96 4.13 16.11
CA LEU A 216 -25.13 5.14 16.75
C LEU A 216 -25.15 6.47 15.99
N VAL A 217 -25.02 6.42 14.65
CA VAL A 217 -25.01 7.59 13.78
C VAL A 217 -25.87 7.31 12.55
N ASN A 218 -26.78 8.23 12.23
CA ASN A 218 -27.64 8.17 11.06
C ASN A 218 -27.26 9.26 10.05
N GLY A 219 -26.65 8.88 8.94
CA GLY A 219 -26.33 9.76 7.82
C GLY A 219 -25.09 10.63 7.96
N GLY A 220 -24.33 10.53 9.08
CA GLY A 220 -23.12 11.31 9.29
C GLY A 220 -23.29 12.51 10.21
N VAL A 221 -22.41 13.54 10.08
CA VAL A 221 -22.37 14.70 11.00
C VAL A 221 -23.66 15.49 11.04
N ASP A 222 -24.26 15.71 9.87
CA ASP A 222 -25.51 16.48 9.73
C ASP A 222 -26.33 15.90 8.56
N ILE A 223 -27.33 15.09 8.89
CA ILE A 223 -28.14 14.39 7.89
C ILE A 223 -28.88 15.36 6.94
N SER A 224 -29.15 16.61 7.37
CA SER A 224 -29.79 17.63 6.52
C SER A 224 -28.92 18.06 5.35
N LYS A 225 -27.59 17.91 5.48
CA LYS A 225 -26.59 18.19 4.43
C LYS A 225 -26.34 17.01 3.52
N LYS A 226 -27.03 15.89 3.75
CA LYS A 226 -26.93 14.66 2.95
C LYS A 226 -25.49 14.16 2.83
N PRO A 227 -24.77 13.91 3.96
CA PRO A 227 -23.40 13.42 3.90
C PRO A 227 -23.31 12.06 3.22
N VAL A 228 -22.34 11.93 2.33
CA VAL A 228 -22.19 10.72 1.52
C VAL A 228 -21.32 9.74 2.28
N TRP A 229 -21.83 8.52 2.49
CA TRP A 229 -21.10 7.33 2.84
C TRP A 229 -20.24 7.43 4.11
N ILE A 230 -20.90 7.49 5.28
CA ILE A 230 -20.18 7.35 6.56
C ILE A 230 -19.75 5.89 6.76
N GLU A 231 -18.43 5.64 7.02
CA GLU A 231 -17.83 4.31 7.09
C GLU A 231 -16.59 4.27 7.99
N GLY A 232 -15.94 3.11 8.15
CA GLY A 232 -14.67 2.96 8.89
C GLY A 232 -14.76 3.37 10.36
N PRO A 233 -15.77 2.94 11.15
CA PRO A 233 -15.94 3.44 12.52
C PRO A 233 -14.94 2.84 13.50
N HIS A 234 -14.39 3.69 14.38
CA HIS A 234 -13.63 3.25 15.56
C HIS A 234 -14.08 4.00 16.81
N ILE A 235 -14.11 3.32 17.97
CA ILE A 235 -14.36 3.95 19.27
C ILE A 235 -13.08 3.96 20.10
N PHE A 236 -12.85 5.09 20.78
CA PHE A 236 -11.80 5.28 21.78
C PHE A 236 -12.42 5.82 23.07
N LYS A 237 -11.97 5.32 24.21
CA LYS A 237 -12.37 5.83 25.53
C LYS A 237 -11.24 6.68 26.08
N VAL A 238 -11.50 7.96 26.31
CA VAL A 238 -10.53 8.92 26.85
C VAL A 238 -11.22 9.77 27.90
N ASP A 239 -10.63 9.85 29.10
CA ASP A 239 -11.11 10.63 30.25
C ASP A 239 -12.62 10.42 30.53
N GLY A 240 -13.04 9.15 30.52
CA GLY A 240 -14.42 8.74 30.80
C GLY A 240 -15.46 9.18 29.75
N SER A 241 -15.01 9.51 28.55
CA SER A 241 -15.86 9.79 27.39
C SER A 241 -15.51 8.86 26.24
N TYR A 242 -16.50 8.51 25.42
CA TYR A 242 -16.34 7.68 24.22
C TYR A 242 -16.31 8.58 23.00
N TYR A 243 -15.28 8.40 22.18
CA TYR A 243 -15.09 9.11 20.92
C TYR A 243 -15.24 8.12 19.77
N LEU A 244 -16.23 8.35 18.92
CA LEU A 244 -16.44 7.60 17.69
C LEU A 244 -15.89 8.43 16.55
N ILE A 245 -14.88 7.93 15.86
CA ILE A 245 -14.40 8.50 14.60
C ILE A 245 -14.93 7.68 13.43
N ALA A 246 -15.11 8.31 12.28
CA ALA A 246 -15.53 7.66 11.05
C ALA A 246 -15.16 8.48 9.83
N ALA A 247 -14.97 7.82 8.68
CA ALA A 247 -14.80 8.49 7.40
C ALA A 247 -16.15 8.99 6.86
N GLU A 248 -16.14 10.13 6.16
CA GLU A 248 -17.32 10.72 5.52
C GLU A 248 -16.92 11.41 4.21
N GLY A 249 -17.81 11.45 3.22
CA GLY A 249 -17.60 12.13 1.94
C GLY A 249 -17.26 11.20 0.78
N GLY A 250 -17.33 9.89 0.99
CA GLY A 250 -16.92 8.86 0.02
C GLY A 250 -15.41 8.87 -0.22
N THR A 251 -14.90 7.88 -0.95
CA THR A 251 -13.45 7.57 -1.06
C THR A 251 -12.66 8.47 -2.02
N ALA A 252 -13.25 9.56 -2.54
CA ALA A 252 -12.62 10.45 -3.52
C ALA A 252 -12.22 11.80 -2.89
N GLY A 253 -12.15 12.87 -3.67
CA GLY A 253 -11.66 14.19 -3.25
C GLY A 253 -12.44 14.85 -2.11
N GLN A 254 -13.67 14.41 -1.79
CA GLN A 254 -14.48 14.88 -0.66
C GLN A 254 -14.25 14.09 0.63
N HIS A 255 -13.43 13.07 0.61
CA HIS A 255 -13.12 12.21 1.75
C HIS A 255 -12.58 13.00 2.94
N SER A 256 -13.00 12.62 4.13
CA SER A 256 -12.63 13.28 5.38
C SER A 256 -12.82 12.32 6.56
N GLU A 257 -12.24 12.67 7.70
CA GLU A 257 -12.48 12.00 8.98
C GLU A 257 -13.31 12.90 9.88
N VAL A 258 -14.33 12.35 10.52
CA VAL A 258 -15.23 13.05 11.45
C VAL A 258 -15.23 12.38 12.83
N VAL A 259 -15.64 13.12 13.86
CA VAL A 259 -15.68 12.62 15.23
C VAL A 259 -16.98 13.00 15.93
N PHE A 260 -17.42 12.07 16.79
CA PHE A 260 -18.57 12.21 17.67
C PHE A 260 -18.15 11.85 19.10
N ARG A 261 -18.84 12.38 20.10
CA ARG A 261 -18.57 12.08 21.52
C ARG A 261 -19.83 11.70 22.28
N SER A 262 -19.69 10.76 23.21
CA SER A 262 -20.76 10.37 24.15
C SER A 262 -20.19 10.10 25.56
N LYS A 263 -21.06 10.15 26.57
CA LYS A 263 -20.75 9.67 27.92
C LYS A 263 -21.03 8.17 28.10
N ASN A 264 -21.77 7.58 27.18
CA ASN A 264 -22.10 6.16 27.20
C ASN A 264 -21.64 5.51 25.87
N VAL A 265 -21.15 4.29 25.93
CA VAL A 265 -20.71 3.55 24.73
C VAL A 265 -21.86 3.36 23.71
N THR A 266 -23.09 3.26 24.18
CA THR A 266 -24.29 3.11 23.37
C THR A 266 -24.88 4.44 22.87
N GLY A 267 -24.23 5.57 23.19
CA GLY A 267 -24.69 6.90 22.79
C GLY A 267 -25.57 7.62 23.83
N PRO A 268 -26.25 8.72 23.47
CA PRO A 268 -26.20 9.36 22.14
C PRO A 268 -24.84 9.98 21.84
N TYR A 269 -24.41 9.86 20.57
CA TYR A 269 -23.17 10.44 20.06
C TYR A 269 -23.44 11.84 19.46
N VAL A 270 -22.76 12.85 20.00
CA VAL A 270 -22.87 14.25 19.55
C VAL A 270 -21.69 14.57 18.65
N PRO A 271 -21.91 15.07 17.41
CA PRO A 271 -20.82 15.43 16.52
C PRO A 271 -20.04 16.64 17.03
N TYR A 272 -18.74 16.70 16.71
CA TYR A 272 -17.93 17.90 16.88
C TYR A 272 -18.44 19.02 15.95
N ASP A 273 -18.60 20.22 16.49
CA ASP A 273 -19.15 21.38 15.73
C ASP A 273 -18.21 21.88 14.62
N LYS A 274 -16.90 21.55 14.73
CA LYS A 274 -15.87 21.91 13.74
C LYS A 274 -15.41 20.69 12.91
N ASN A 275 -16.24 19.64 12.78
CA ASN A 275 -15.94 18.55 11.86
C ASN A 275 -15.75 19.07 10.43
N PRO A 276 -14.87 18.45 9.61
CA PRO A 276 -14.10 17.23 9.88
C PRO A 276 -12.80 17.49 10.67
N ILE A 277 -12.31 16.46 11.38
CA ILE A 277 -11.04 16.51 12.12
C ILE A 277 -9.82 16.23 11.24
N LEU A 278 -10.04 15.70 10.02
CA LEU A 278 -9.03 15.53 8.97
C LEU A 278 -9.68 15.68 7.60
N THR A 279 -9.14 16.54 6.76
CA THR A 279 -9.44 16.59 5.32
C THR A 279 -8.42 17.43 4.57
N GLN A 280 -8.34 17.27 3.27
CA GLN A 280 -7.54 18.12 2.35
C GLN A 280 -8.41 18.73 1.23
N ARG A 281 -9.75 18.53 1.30
CA ARG A 281 -10.71 18.93 0.24
C ARG A 281 -10.85 20.45 0.07
N HIS A 282 -10.52 21.24 1.10
CA HIS A 282 -10.61 22.70 1.10
C HIS A 282 -9.39 23.38 0.46
N LEU A 283 -8.30 22.62 0.21
CA LEU A 283 -7.06 23.16 -0.35
C LEU A 283 -7.10 23.24 -1.88
N ASP A 284 -6.34 24.18 -2.47
CA ASP A 284 -6.23 24.29 -3.93
C ASP A 284 -5.73 22.95 -4.52
N PRO A 285 -6.48 22.30 -5.40
CA PRO A 285 -6.08 21.04 -6.02
C PRO A 285 -4.85 21.18 -6.92
N ARG A 286 -4.52 22.41 -7.36
CA ARG A 286 -3.34 22.70 -8.21
C ARG A 286 -2.05 22.94 -7.41
N ARG A 287 -2.13 22.95 -6.07
CA ARG A 287 -0.94 23.10 -5.22
C ARG A 287 0.10 22.01 -5.56
N ASP A 288 1.37 22.33 -5.37
CA ASP A 288 2.46 21.39 -5.65
C ASP A 288 2.41 20.17 -4.73
N PHE A 289 2.51 18.98 -5.32
CA PHE A 289 2.58 17.68 -4.63
C PHE A 289 1.46 17.48 -3.59
N PRO A 290 0.20 17.57 -4.00
CA PRO A 290 -0.91 17.43 -3.06
C PRO A 290 -1.01 16.01 -2.50
N VAL A 291 -1.37 15.90 -1.22
CA VAL A 291 -2.05 14.72 -0.70
C VAL A 291 -3.54 15.01 -0.75
N THR A 292 -4.33 14.07 -1.25
CA THR A 292 -5.79 14.22 -1.42
C THR A 292 -6.52 13.03 -0.84
N SER A 293 -7.85 13.10 -0.74
CA SER A 293 -8.72 11.99 -0.33
C SER A 293 -8.38 11.42 1.05
N THR A 294 -7.97 12.27 2.01
CA THR A 294 -7.56 11.85 3.35
C THR A 294 -8.75 11.51 4.25
N GLY A 295 -8.68 10.41 4.97
CA GLY A 295 -9.71 9.92 5.89
C GLY A 295 -9.51 8.43 6.20
N HIS A 296 -10.54 7.76 6.71
CA HIS A 296 -10.54 6.38 7.14
C HIS A 296 -9.40 6.11 8.14
N ALA A 297 -9.42 6.92 9.22
CA ALA A 297 -8.34 6.96 10.19
C ALA A 297 -8.55 5.99 11.33
N ASP A 298 -7.45 5.47 11.87
CA ASP A 298 -7.42 4.79 13.17
C ASP A 298 -6.37 5.46 14.06
N LEU A 299 -6.63 5.52 15.38
CA LEU A 299 -5.80 6.25 16.33
C LEU A 299 -5.02 5.31 17.24
N VAL A 300 -3.82 5.76 17.63
CA VAL A 300 -3.00 5.03 18.60
C VAL A 300 -2.33 5.98 19.56
N GLN A 301 -2.25 5.58 20.84
CA GLN A 301 -1.51 6.31 21.87
C GLN A 301 -0.15 5.66 22.10
N THR A 302 0.91 6.48 22.14
CA THR A 302 2.26 6.01 22.48
C THR A 302 2.38 5.74 23.99
N PRO A 303 3.38 4.98 24.45
CA PRO A 303 3.66 4.81 25.88
C PRO A 303 3.89 6.13 26.64
N ALA A 304 4.37 7.17 25.93
CA ALA A 304 4.57 8.51 26.47
C ALA A 304 3.30 9.38 26.50
N GLY A 305 2.14 8.84 26.06
CA GLY A 305 0.84 9.50 26.10
C GLY A 305 0.51 10.36 24.88
N SER A 306 1.42 10.53 23.90
CA SER A 306 1.10 11.24 22.65
C SER A 306 0.22 10.41 21.74
N TRP A 307 -0.69 11.06 21.00
CA TRP A 307 -1.61 10.41 20.07
C TRP A 307 -1.20 10.61 18.62
N TRP A 308 -1.41 9.56 17.84
CA TRP A 308 -1.11 9.52 16.41
C TRP A 308 -2.25 8.88 15.64
N ALA A 309 -2.44 9.32 14.39
CA ALA A 309 -3.40 8.75 13.46
C ALA A 309 -2.69 8.12 12.28
N VAL A 310 -3.07 6.89 11.94
CA VAL A 310 -2.85 6.31 10.61
C VAL A 310 -4.11 6.55 9.78
N PHE A 311 -3.97 6.89 8.50
CA PHE A 311 -5.10 7.19 7.62
C PHE A 311 -4.70 6.99 6.17
N LEU A 312 -5.67 6.86 5.28
CA LEU A 312 -5.40 6.76 3.86
C LEU A 312 -5.29 8.14 3.19
N GLY A 313 -4.55 8.20 2.09
CA GLY A 313 -4.47 9.36 1.20
C GLY A 313 -3.93 8.98 -0.18
N CYS A 314 -4.08 9.88 -1.15
CA CYS A 314 -3.58 9.71 -2.51
C CYS A 314 -2.54 10.77 -2.84
N ARG A 315 -1.54 10.40 -3.68
CA ARG A 315 -0.53 11.31 -4.22
C ARG A 315 -0.71 11.49 -5.73
N PRO A 316 -1.49 12.49 -6.17
CA PRO A 316 -1.61 12.80 -7.60
C PRO A 316 -0.27 13.25 -8.21
N TYR A 317 -0.10 12.97 -9.51
CA TYR A 317 0.97 13.54 -10.33
C TYR A 317 0.46 14.65 -11.25
N ARG A 318 1.36 15.38 -11.91
CA ARG A 318 0.98 16.49 -12.80
C ARG A 318 0.17 16.02 -14.03
N PRO A 319 -0.83 16.80 -14.47
CA PRO A 319 -1.36 18.00 -13.83
C PRO A 319 -2.19 17.66 -12.57
N PHE A 320 -1.86 18.31 -11.44
CA PHE A 320 -2.37 17.91 -10.13
C PHE A 320 -3.90 18.03 -9.99
N ASP A 321 -4.51 19.03 -10.64
CA ASP A 321 -5.95 19.28 -10.63
C ASP A 321 -6.78 18.18 -11.32
N ARG A 322 -6.14 17.33 -12.11
CA ARG A 322 -6.79 16.15 -12.72
C ARG A 322 -6.95 14.99 -11.75
N GLY A 323 -6.17 14.98 -10.67
CA GLY A 323 -6.24 13.96 -9.64
C GLY A 323 -5.83 12.57 -10.10
N TYR A 324 -4.95 12.44 -11.10
CA TYR A 324 -4.43 11.15 -11.56
C TYR A 324 -3.36 10.60 -10.61
N TYR A 325 -3.50 9.34 -10.19
CA TYR A 325 -2.54 8.62 -9.37
C TYR A 325 -2.58 7.12 -9.68
N ASN A 326 -1.42 6.47 -9.64
CA ASN A 326 -1.27 5.03 -9.94
C ASN A 326 -0.83 4.23 -8.72
N THR A 327 -0.36 4.89 -7.65
CA THR A 327 0.04 4.22 -6.39
C THR A 327 -1.14 3.78 -5.53
N GLY A 328 -2.37 4.15 -5.91
CA GLY A 328 -3.58 3.87 -5.14
C GLY A 328 -3.70 4.76 -3.91
N ARG A 329 -4.51 4.31 -2.94
CA ARG A 329 -4.66 4.92 -1.61
C ARG A 329 -3.56 4.34 -0.72
N GLU A 330 -2.71 5.21 -0.17
CA GLU A 330 -1.50 4.86 0.59
C GLU A 330 -1.72 5.19 2.07
N THR A 331 -0.98 4.54 2.97
CA THR A 331 -1.09 4.83 4.41
C THR A 331 -0.15 5.94 4.84
N PHE A 332 -0.72 6.95 5.47
CA PHE A 332 -0.04 8.12 6.04
C PHE A 332 -0.10 8.09 7.58
N LEU A 333 0.77 8.89 8.21
CA LEU A 333 0.82 9.10 9.65
C LEU A 333 0.79 10.61 9.93
N ALA A 334 0.03 11.03 10.96
CA ALA A 334 0.06 12.41 11.47
C ALA A 334 -0.16 12.44 12.99
N PRO A 335 0.35 13.48 13.67
CA PRO A 335 0.06 13.68 15.09
C PRO A 335 -1.40 14.04 15.32
N VAL A 336 -1.93 13.63 16.48
CA VAL A 336 -3.25 14.01 16.98
C VAL A 336 -3.08 14.89 18.20
N VAL A 337 -3.71 16.06 18.18
CA VAL A 337 -3.72 17.01 19.30
C VAL A 337 -5.13 17.12 19.87
N TRP A 338 -5.26 16.95 21.18
CA TRP A 338 -6.53 17.16 21.87
C TRP A 338 -6.74 18.65 22.14
N LYS A 339 -7.73 19.25 21.47
CA LYS A 339 -8.13 20.67 21.65
C LYS A 339 -9.57 20.74 22.16
N ASP A 340 -9.79 21.40 23.30
CA ASP A 340 -11.12 21.53 23.92
C ASP A 340 -11.83 20.19 24.12
N GLY A 341 -11.04 19.12 24.39
CA GLY A 341 -11.54 17.76 24.57
C GLY A 341 -11.96 17.07 23.27
N TRP A 342 -11.42 17.47 22.10
CA TRP A 342 -11.63 16.84 20.82
C TRP A 342 -10.29 16.48 20.13
N PRO A 343 -10.17 15.29 19.50
CA PRO A 343 -8.97 14.92 18.76
C PRO A 343 -8.94 15.61 17.41
N ILE A 344 -7.87 16.33 17.10
CA ILE A 344 -7.66 16.99 15.81
C ILE A 344 -6.41 16.41 15.17
N ILE A 345 -6.56 15.82 13.99
CA ILE A 345 -5.45 15.18 13.25
C ILE A 345 -4.70 16.26 12.46
N ASN A 346 -3.36 16.27 12.53
CA ASN A 346 -2.50 17.22 11.81
C ASN A 346 -2.79 18.71 12.11
N SER A 347 -3.19 19.03 13.33
CA SER A 347 -3.73 20.35 13.70
C SER A 347 -2.78 21.54 13.52
N ASP A 348 -1.47 21.27 13.52
CA ASP A 348 -0.44 22.33 13.45
C ASP A 348 -0.01 22.61 12.01
N HIS A 349 -0.54 21.86 11.05
CA HIS A 349 -0.26 21.98 9.63
C HIS A 349 -1.55 21.90 8.82
N GLU A 350 -1.73 22.81 7.88
CA GLU A 350 -2.86 22.76 6.98
C GLU A 350 -2.75 21.61 5.97
N GLN A 351 -1.53 21.36 5.46
CA GLN A 351 -1.24 20.28 4.52
C GLN A 351 -0.60 19.09 5.22
N ILE A 352 -0.87 17.88 4.72
CA ILE A 352 -0.20 16.67 5.17
C ILE A 352 1.31 16.79 4.88
N GLN A 353 2.13 16.57 5.89
CA GLN A 353 3.58 16.66 5.79
C GLN A 353 4.18 15.40 5.18
N PHE A 354 5.09 15.55 4.21
CA PHE A 354 5.86 14.43 3.65
C PHE A 354 7.04 14.01 4.52
N ARG A 355 7.49 14.89 5.42
CA ARG A 355 8.55 14.59 6.39
C ARG A 355 8.23 15.27 7.71
N PHE A 356 8.33 14.51 8.81
CA PHE A 356 8.08 15.00 10.16
C PHE A 356 8.88 14.18 11.17
N SER A 357 9.01 14.69 12.40
CA SER A 357 9.67 13.99 13.50
C SER A 357 8.67 13.22 14.34
N VAL A 358 8.96 11.96 14.64
CA VAL A 358 8.22 11.17 15.63
C VAL A 358 8.89 11.28 17.00
N PRO A 359 8.12 11.31 18.11
CA PRO A 359 8.69 11.49 19.46
C PRO A 359 9.38 10.24 20.02
N ILE A 360 9.43 9.17 19.26
CA ILE A 360 10.01 7.88 19.64
C ILE A 360 11.41 7.78 19.03
N LYS A 361 12.42 7.53 19.86
CA LYS A 361 13.80 7.36 19.37
C LYS A 361 13.88 6.16 18.43
N VAL A 362 14.18 6.44 17.18
CA VAL A 362 14.39 5.42 16.15
C VAL A 362 15.61 4.58 16.51
N LYS A 363 15.45 3.29 16.73
CA LYS A 363 16.57 2.35 16.79
C LYS A 363 17.02 2.07 15.36
N ALA A 364 18.15 2.67 14.95
CA ALA A 364 18.77 2.34 13.67
C ALA A 364 19.02 0.84 13.58
N GLY A 365 18.46 0.17 12.56
CA GLY A 365 18.84 -1.21 12.25
C GLY A 365 17.75 -2.27 12.16
N SER A 366 16.49 -1.95 11.93
CA SER A 366 15.57 -2.98 11.43
C SER A 366 15.87 -3.19 9.93
N GLY A 367 16.68 -4.20 9.61
CA GLY A 367 17.07 -4.53 8.23
C GLY A 367 15.95 -5.13 7.38
N GLY A 368 14.74 -4.56 7.45
CA GLY A 368 13.59 -4.94 6.63
C GLY A 368 13.60 -4.24 5.27
N ILE A 369 12.72 -4.71 4.39
CA ILE A 369 12.50 -4.09 3.08
C ILE A 369 11.79 -2.76 3.31
N PRO A 370 12.33 -1.63 2.81
CA PRO A 370 11.72 -0.32 3.00
C PRO A 370 10.32 -0.23 2.38
N ASN A 371 9.39 0.40 3.10
CA ASN A 371 8.03 0.67 2.64
C ASN A 371 7.80 2.15 2.31
N SER A 372 8.77 3.02 2.56
CA SER A 372 8.70 4.47 2.31
C SER A 372 10.06 5.02 1.87
N GLY A 373 10.07 6.28 1.40
CA GLY A 373 11.28 6.96 0.98
C GLY A 373 11.87 6.44 -0.33
N LYS A 374 13.17 6.66 -0.53
CA LYS A 374 13.92 6.18 -1.69
C LYS A 374 14.54 4.82 -1.41
N PHE A 375 14.29 3.83 -2.26
CA PHE A 375 14.91 2.52 -2.12
C PHE A 375 15.06 1.75 -3.43
N VAL A 376 15.94 0.76 -3.38
CA VAL A 376 16.08 -0.29 -4.39
C VAL A 376 15.98 -1.63 -3.68
N VAL A 377 15.15 -2.52 -4.21
CA VAL A 377 14.98 -3.89 -3.72
C VAL A 377 15.14 -4.83 -4.89
N ARG A 378 16.00 -5.83 -4.71
CA ARG A 378 16.22 -6.87 -5.70
C ARG A 378 16.01 -8.24 -5.05
N ASP A 379 15.12 -9.03 -5.64
CA ASP A 379 14.90 -10.42 -5.28
C ASP A 379 15.65 -11.31 -6.27
N GLU A 380 16.56 -12.12 -5.76
CA GLU A 380 17.36 -13.10 -6.51
C GLU A 380 16.74 -14.50 -6.45
N PHE A 381 15.55 -14.65 -5.86
CA PHE A 381 14.82 -15.91 -5.70
C PHE A 381 15.65 -17.06 -5.11
N LYS A 382 16.58 -16.73 -4.20
CA LYS A 382 17.47 -17.71 -3.56
C LYS A 382 16.87 -18.36 -2.31
N ALA A 383 15.82 -17.74 -1.76
CA ALA A 383 15.09 -18.27 -0.62
C ALA A 383 14.16 -19.42 -1.05
N ASP A 384 13.74 -20.23 -0.10
CA ASP A 384 12.78 -21.33 -0.28
C ASP A 384 11.30 -20.86 -0.37
N ARG A 385 11.05 -19.58 -0.07
CA ARG A 385 9.75 -18.93 -0.16
C ARG A 385 9.89 -17.51 -0.72
N LEU A 386 8.80 -17.00 -1.30
CA LEU A 386 8.67 -15.60 -1.70
C LEU A 386 8.57 -14.69 -0.48
N ASP A 387 9.16 -13.50 -0.58
CA ASP A 387 9.00 -12.46 0.43
C ASP A 387 7.55 -12.00 0.56
N PHE A 388 7.19 -11.43 1.71
CA PHE A 388 5.81 -11.04 2.04
C PHE A 388 5.24 -9.93 1.14
N TYR A 389 6.05 -9.14 0.45
CA TYR A 389 5.57 -8.12 -0.48
C TYR A 389 5.09 -8.68 -1.83
N TRP A 390 5.33 -9.97 -2.11
CA TRP A 390 4.78 -10.62 -3.29
C TRP A 390 3.31 -11.00 -3.08
N THR A 391 2.53 -10.80 -4.12
CA THR A 391 1.09 -11.07 -4.09
C THR A 391 0.62 -11.70 -5.40
N PHE A 392 -0.46 -12.46 -5.33
CA PHE A 392 -1.10 -13.13 -6.46
C PHE A 392 -2.48 -12.54 -6.72
N LEU A 393 -2.95 -12.62 -7.94
CA LEU A 393 -4.35 -12.38 -8.23
C LEU A 393 -5.15 -13.58 -7.75
N ARG A 394 -6.00 -13.38 -6.73
CA ARG A 394 -6.89 -14.38 -6.14
C ARG A 394 -6.16 -15.56 -5.49
N THR A 395 -6.93 -16.46 -4.89
CA THR A 395 -6.37 -17.58 -4.12
C THR A 395 -5.82 -18.67 -5.06
N PRO A 396 -4.54 -19.04 -4.97
CA PRO A 396 -4.00 -20.17 -5.71
C PRO A 396 -4.66 -21.49 -5.29
N ARG A 397 -5.13 -22.27 -6.26
CA ARG A 397 -5.71 -23.60 -6.02
C ARG A 397 -4.82 -24.73 -6.53
N GLU A 398 -3.79 -24.40 -7.30
CA GLU A 398 -2.83 -25.35 -7.85
C GLU A 398 -1.39 -24.77 -7.82
N SER A 399 -0.40 -25.63 -7.94
CA SER A 399 1.00 -25.21 -7.98
C SER A 399 1.36 -24.82 -9.41
N TRP A 400 1.50 -23.53 -9.67
CA TRP A 400 1.89 -22.98 -10.96
C TRP A 400 3.17 -22.12 -10.91
N TYR A 401 3.75 -21.95 -9.73
CA TYR A 401 5.07 -21.32 -9.56
C TYR A 401 5.96 -22.20 -8.69
N GLY A 402 7.28 -22.03 -8.81
CA GLY A 402 8.24 -22.75 -8.01
C GLY A 402 9.58 -21.99 -7.87
N LEU A 403 10.25 -22.22 -6.73
CA LEU A 403 11.59 -21.70 -6.42
C LEU A 403 12.65 -22.80 -6.40
N SER A 404 12.22 -24.08 -6.37
CA SER A 404 13.10 -25.24 -6.29
C SER A 404 13.40 -25.90 -7.64
N GLU A 405 12.54 -25.72 -8.66
CA GLU A 405 12.70 -26.35 -9.99
C GLU A 405 13.98 -25.89 -10.69
N ARG A 406 14.34 -24.62 -10.53
CA ARG A 406 15.60 -24.03 -10.99
C ARG A 406 16.17 -23.18 -9.87
N LYS A 407 17.25 -23.67 -9.25
CA LYS A 407 17.88 -23.00 -8.10
C LYS A 407 18.21 -21.53 -8.41
N GLY A 408 17.73 -20.62 -7.54
CA GLY A 408 17.93 -19.17 -7.67
C GLY A 408 17.11 -18.55 -8.79
N MET A 409 15.98 -19.14 -9.17
CA MET A 409 15.04 -18.59 -10.15
C MET A 409 13.61 -18.85 -9.72
N LEU A 410 12.74 -17.89 -9.99
CA LEU A 410 11.29 -18.10 -9.92
C LEU A 410 10.81 -18.67 -11.26
N THR A 411 10.22 -19.87 -11.23
CA THR A 411 9.59 -20.49 -12.41
C THR A 411 8.08 -20.28 -12.39
N LEU A 412 7.51 -19.94 -13.54
CA LEU A 412 6.07 -19.83 -13.75
C LEU A 412 5.64 -20.78 -14.88
N LYS A 413 4.63 -21.63 -14.64
CA LYS A 413 4.00 -22.43 -15.69
C LYS A 413 3.16 -21.51 -16.59
N LEU A 414 3.27 -21.67 -17.89
CA LEU A 414 2.33 -21.02 -18.82
C LEU A 414 0.98 -21.74 -18.70
N ARG A 415 -0.05 -20.96 -18.44
CA ARG A 415 -1.40 -21.47 -18.26
C ARG A 415 -2.38 -20.71 -19.16
N PRO A 416 -3.50 -21.34 -19.55
CA PRO A 416 -4.49 -20.67 -20.40
C PRO A 416 -5.14 -19.45 -19.75
N GLN A 417 -5.22 -19.40 -18.42
CA GLN A 417 -5.79 -18.28 -17.68
C GLN A 417 -5.03 -16.98 -17.94
N THR A 418 -5.78 -15.88 -18.06
CA THR A 418 -5.22 -14.55 -18.28
C THR A 418 -5.48 -13.62 -17.11
N CYS A 419 -4.70 -12.54 -17.01
CA CYS A 419 -4.91 -11.52 -15.96
C CYS A 419 -6.17 -10.66 -16.18
N SER A 420 -6.82 -10.78 -17.34
CA SER A 420 -8.09 -10.13 -17.67
C SER A 420 -9.32 -10.91 -17.19
N GLU A 421 -9.13 -12.12 -16.71
CA GLU A 421 -10.21 -12.97 -16.21
C GLU A 421 -10.25 -12.93 -14.68
N PRO A 422 -11.42 -13.09 -14.05
CA PRO A 422 -11.54 -13.14 -12.60
C PRO A 422 -11.11 -14.52 -12.03
N THR A 423 -9.99 -15.05 -12.53
CA THR A 423 -9.37 -16.32 -12.15
C THR A 423 -8.03 -16.09 -11.43
N ASN A 424 -7.32 -17.17 -11.07
CA ASN A 424 -5.96 -17.12 -10.57
C ASN A 424 -4.96 -17.44 -11.69
N PRO A 425 -4.42 -16.44 -12.44
CA PRO A 425 -3.45 -16.63 -13.50
C PRO A 425 -2.02 -16.83 -12.93
N SER A 426 -1.06 -17.18 -13.77
CA SER A 426 0.36 -17.25 -13.41
C SER A 426 0.98 -15.84 -13.27
N PHE A 427 0.66 -15.17 -12.18
CA PHE A 427 0.92 -13.76 -11.87
C PHE A 427 1.54 -13.62 -10.49
N VAL A 428 2.77 -13.06 -10.41
CA VAL A 428 3.46 -12.74 -9.15
C VAL A 428 3.76 -11.24 -9.16
N GLY A 429 3.03 -10.48 -8.35
CA GLY A 429 3.01 -9.03 -8.40
C GLY A 429 3.57 -8.35 -7.15
N ARG A 430 4.06 -7.13 -7.34
CA ARG A 430 4.48 -6.18 -6.32
C ARG A 430 3.87 -4.81 -6.58
N ARG A 431 3.42 -4.12 -5.53
CA ARG A 431 2.81 -2.79 -5.62
C ARG A 431 3.76 -1.76 -6.22
N GLN A 432 3.24 -0.89 -7.10
CA GLN A 432 3.92 0.35 -7.48
C GLN A 432 3.89 1.30 -6.29
N GLN A 433 5.06 1.63 -5.74
CA GLN A 433 5.19 2.41 -4.51
C GLN A 433 5.69 3.85 -4.75
N HIS A 434 6.08 4.17 -5.98
CA HIS A 434 6.64 5.47 -6.35
C HIS A 434 6.01 5.99 -7.65
N LEU A 435 5.90 7.32 -7.73
CA LEU A 435 5.51 8.02 -8.95
C LEU A 435 6.66 8.01 -9.98
N VAL A 436 7.90 7.94 -9.48
CA VAL A 436 9.10 7.79 -10.29
C VAL A 436 9.87 6.55 -9.86
N GLY A 437 9.95 5.59 -10.75
CA GLY A 437 10.60 4.33 -10.43
C GLY A 437 10.67 3.40 -11.62
N SER A 438 11.19 2.21 -11.39
CA SER A 438 11.27 1.17 -12.41
C SER A 438 11.14 -0.22 -11.81
N ALA A 439 10.62 -1.14 -12.62
CA ALA A 439 10.71 -2.57 -12.38
C ALA A 439 11.46 -3.24 -13.52
N THR A 440 12.38 -4.13 -13.18
CA THR A 440 13.26 -4.82 -14.13
C THR A 440 13.30 -6.30 -13.81
N VAL A 441 13.26 -7.15 -14.84
CA VAL A 441 13.42 -8.59 -14.71
C VAL A 441 14.49 -9.11 -15.67
N LYS A 442 15.18 -10.17 -15.29
CA LYS A 442 15.90 -11.04 -16.22
C LYS A 442 15.09 -12.31 -16.41
N LEU A 443 14.63 -12.53 -17.63
CA LEU A 443 13.75 -13.62 -18.02
C LEU A 443 14.47 -14.60 -18.93
N GLU A 444 14.42 -15.88 -18.58
CA GLU A 444 14.77 -17.00 -19.47
C GLU A 444 13.49 -17.68 -19.94
N PHE A 445 13.21 -17.56 -21.22
CA PHE A 445 12.00 -18.11 -21.82
C PHE A 445 12.22 -18.43 -23.29
N SER A 446 11.73 -19.60 -23.72
CA SER A 446 11.76 -20.04 -25.12
C SER A 446 10.33 -20.39 -25.54
N PRO A 447 9.59 -19.45 -26.14
CA PRO A 447 8.21 -19.69 -26.57
C PRO A 447 8.17 -20.76 -27.65
N LYS A 448 7.23 -21.71 -27.54
CA LYS A 448 6.99 -22.80 -28.51
C LYS A 448 5.90 -22.42 -29.54
N SER A 449 5.10 -21.39 -29.24
CA SER A 449 4.03 -20.88 -30.12
C SER A 449 3.83 -19.38 -29.95
N ASP A 450 3.08 -18.78 -30.88
CA ASP A 450 2.74 -17.35 -30.85
C ASP A 450 1.74 -16.99 -29.73
N HIS A 451 1.06 -17.99 -29.14
CA HIS A 451 0.19 -17.82 -27.97
C HIS A 451 0.98 -17.71 -26.66
N GLU A 452 2.16 -18.30 -26.59
CA GLU A 452 2.97 -18.30 -25.39
C GLU A 452 3.67 -16.96 -25.17
N LYS A 453 3.42 -16.35 -24.02
CA LYS A 453 3.96 -15.05 -23.63
C LYS A 453 4.42 -15.06 -22.18
N ALA A 454 5.61 -14.52 -21.92
CA ALA A 454 6.11 -14.31 -20.56
C ALA A 454 6.86 -12.98 -20.46
N GLY A 455 6.73 -12.28 -19.35
CA GLY A 455 7.38 -10.99 -19.16
C GLY A 455 6.95 -10.26 -17.90
N ILE A 456 6.86 -8.94 -18.02
CA ILE A 456 6.48 -8.05 -16.92
C ILE A 456 5.27 -7.21 -17.30
N LEU A 457 4.30 -7.16 -16.38
CA LEU A 457 3.13 -6.28 -16.46
C LEU A 457 3.35 -5.01 -15.65
N ILE A 458 2.65 -3.93 -16.04
CA ILE A 458 2.14 -2.93 -15.10
C ILE A 458 0.61 -3.03 -15.16
N PHE A 459 0.00 -3.43 -14.05
CA PHE A 459 -1.37 -3.89 -13.95
C PHE A 459 -2.14 -3.09 -12.89
N GLN A 460 -3.30 -2.55 -13.24
CA GLN A 460 -4.20 -1.90 -12.32
C GLN A 460 -5.45 -2.75 -12.05
N ASN A 461 -6.10 -3.25 -13.09
CA ASN A 461 -7.21 -4.19 -13.03
C ASN A 461 -7.33 -5.00 -14.33
N GLU A 462 -8.33 -5.86 -14.42
CA GLU A 462 -8.57 -6.78 -15.53
C GLU A 462 -8.71 -6.07 -16.89
N ASP A 463 -9.17 -4.82 -16.89
CA ASP A 463 -9.41 -4.00 -18.09
C ASP A 463 -8.28 -2.98 -18.35
N HIS A 464 -7.33 -2.78 -17.41
CA HIS A 464 -6.33 -1.70 -17.46
C HIS A 464 -4.94 -2.21 -17.10
N PHE A 465 -4.14 -2.58 -18.11
CA PHE A 465 -2.75 -2.99 -17.94
C PHE A 465 -1.92 -2.78 -19.22
N TYR A 466 -0.60 -2.79 -19.06
CA TYR A 466 0.38 -2.91 -20.13
C TYR A 466 1.23 -4.15 -19.92
N PHE A 467 1.46 -4.93 -20.96
CA PHE A 467 2.25 -6.17 -20.92
C PHE A 467 3.45 -6.12 -21.85
N LEU A 468 4.66 -6.02 -21.27
CA LEU A 468 5.93 -6.15 -21.96
C LEU A 468 6.41 -7.60 -21.86
N CYS A 469 6.48 -8.32 -22.97
CA CYS A 469 6.77 -9.74 -22.97
C CYS A 469 7.74 -10.20 -24.07
N LYS A 470 8.35 -11.34 -23.84
CA LYS A 470 8.95 -12.18 -24.89
C LYS A 470 7.90 -13.17 -25.39
N SER A 471 7.87 -13.38 -26.72
CA SER A 471 6.99 -14.33 -27.40
C SER A 471 7.66 -14.83 -28.68
N SER A 472 6.92 -15.50 -29.56
CA SER A 472 7.34 -15.81 -30.94
C SER A 472 6.37 -15.20 -31.95
N THR A 473 6.81 -15.10 -33.17
CA THR A 473 5.96 -14.84 -34.34
C THR A 473 6.53 -15.60 -35.51
N GLY A 474 5.77 -16.59 -36.00
CA GLY A 474 6.24 -17.50 -37.05
C GLY A 474 7.53 -18.25 -36.64
N GLY A 475 7.66 -18.63 -35.38
CA GLY A 475 8.84 -19.32 -34.82
C GLY A 475 10.03 -18.41 -34.52
N ALA A 476 10.00 -17.12 -34.83
CA ALA A 476 11.09 -16.17 -34.53
C ALA A 476 10.85 -15.47 -33.18
N PRO A 477 11.87 -15.37 -32.31
CA PRO A 477 11.71 -14.70 -31.01
C PRO A 477 11.49 -13.19 -31.19
N ILE A 478 10.54 -12.64 -30.41
CA ILE A 478 10.12 -11.23 -30.48
C ILE A 478 9.88 -10.67 -29.08
N VAL A 479 10.18 -9.40 -28.86
CA VAL A 479 9.68 -8.63 -27.73
C VAL A 479 8.46 -7.84 -28.19
N GLN A 480 7.39 -7.90 -27.40
CA GLN A 480 6.11 -7.25 -27.70
C GLN A 480 5.65 -6.43 -26.50
N LEU A 481 4.99 -5.31 -26.79
CA LEU A 481 4.27 -4.51 -25.82
C LEU A 481 2.80 -4.46 -26.19
N PHE A 482 1.95 -4.89 -25.28
CA PHE A 482 0.52 -4.85 -25.42
C PHE A 482 -0.10 -3.85 -24.43
N ARG A 483 -1.26 -3.32 -24.79
CA ARG A 483 -2.17 -2.58 -23.94
C ARG A 483 -3.50 -3.34 -23.90
N SER A 484 -4.12 -3.43 -22.71
CA SER A 484 -5.48 -3.99 -22.59
C SER A 484 -6.51 -3.14 -23.34
N ILE A 485 -7.56 -3.77 -23.82
CA ILE A 485 -8.73 -3.13 -24.41
C ILE A 485 -9.83 -3.13 -23.37
N ALA A 486 -10.08 -1.98 -22.74
CA ALA A 486 -11.08 -1.86 -21.69
C ALA A 486 -12.47 -2.29 -22.17
N GLY A 487 -13.13 -3.15 -21.38
CA GLY A 487 -14.45 -3.70 -21.70
C GLY A 487 -14.46 -4.87 -22.68
N ASP A 488 -13.33 -5.22 -23.30
CA ASP A 488 -13.22 -6.44 -24.10
C ASP A 488 -13.14 -7.66 -23.16
N LYS A 489 -14.05 -8.62 -23.29
CA LYS A 489 -14.11 -9.85 -22.48
C LYS A 489 -13.48 -11.06 -23.16
N SER A 490 -12.79 -10.86 -24.28
CA SER A 490 -12.03 -11.93 -24.94
C SER A 490 -10.79 -12.32 -24.12
N VAL A 491 -10.33 -13.56 -24.25
CA VAL A 491 -9.12 -14.07 -23.59
C VAL A 491 -7.87 -13.27 -23.98
N SER A 492 -7.87 -12.69 -25.18
CA SER A 492 -6.80 -11.87 -25.71
C SER A 492 -7.19 -10.39 -25.81
N ASN A 493 -7.81 -9.84 -24.76
CA ASN A 493 -8.27 -8.44 -24.70
C ASN A 493 -7.12 -7.40 -24.75
N MET A 494 -6.17 -7.59 -25.67
CA MET A 494 -4.95 -6.79 -25.78
C MET A 494 -4.69 -6.38 -27.22
N GLU A 495 -4.33 -5.12 -27.41
CA GLU A 495 -3.79 -4.59 -28.68
C GLU A 495 -2.26 -4.51 -28.64
N LEU A 496 -1.62 -4.89 -29.74
CA LEU A 496 -0.16 -4.74 -29.89
C LEU A 496 0.18 -3.28 -30.20
N ILE A 497 0.93 -2.62 -29.31
CA ILE A 497 1.32 -1.21 -29.50
C ILE A 497 2.78 -1.02 -29.90
N ALA A 498 3.64 -2.02 -29.71
CA ALA A 498 5.02 -2.03 -30.20
C ALA A 498 5.59 -3.45 -30.23
N SER A 499 6.50 -3.71 -31.18
CA SER A 499 7.23 -4.99 -31.22
C SER A 499 8.62 -4.84 -31.85
N LYS A 500 9.51 -5.78 -31.50
CA LYS A 500 10.85 -5.87 -32.09
C LYS A 500 11.32 -7.33 -32.17
N ARG A 501 11.66 -7.82 -33.36
CA ARG A 501 12.31 -9.12 -33.49
C ARG A 501 13.68 -9.11 -32.83
N LEU A 502 13.99 -10.20 -32.13
CA LEU A 502 15.31 -10.42 -31.54
C LEU A 502 16.20 -11.14 -32.55
N GLU A 503 17.42 -10.63 -32.73
CA GLU A 503 18.37 -11.25 -33.67
C GLU A 503 18.77 -12.64 -33.18
N SER A 504 18.70 -13.63 -34.07
CA SER A 504 18.99 -15.05 -33.79
C SER A 504 20.48 -15.36 -33.55
N SER A 505 21.36 -14.35 -33.55
CA SER A 505 22.82 -14.51 -33.64
C SER A 505 23.49 -15.19 -32.43
N SER A 506 22.76 -15.63 -31.45
CA SER A 506 23.34 -16.45 -30.39
C SER A 506 22.26 -16.98 -29.49
N GLY A 507 21.65 -18.10 -29.71
CA GLY A 507 20.91 -18.88 -28.71
C GLY A 507 20.48 -18.18 -27.40
N THR A 508 20.17 -16.87 -27.44
CA THR A 508 19.91 -16.02 -26.28
C THR A 508 18.60 -16.45 -25.64
N LYS A 509 18.71 -17.38 -24.70
CA LYS A 509 17.57 -17.78 -23.87
C LYS A 509 17.07 -16.63 -23.01
N SER A 510 17.98 -15.71 -22.58
CA SER A 510 17.68 -14.61 -21.66
C SER A 510 17.32 -13.31 -22.35
N VAL A 511 16.36 -12.57 -21.80
CA VAL A 511 16.05 -11.17 -22.13
C VAL A 511 15.86 -10.38 -20.83
N TYR A 512 16.27 -9.13 -20.83
CA TYR A 512 16.00 -8.19 -19.74
C TYR A 512 14.84 -7.30 -20.18
N LEU A 513 13.84 -7.16 -19.34
CA LEU A 513 12.66 -6.32 -19.57
C LEU A 513 12.57 -5.29 -18.45
N ARG A 514 12.26 -4.03 -18.82
CA ARG A 514 12.13 -2.93 -17.87
C ARG A 514 10.94 -2.06 -18.18
N ILE A 515 10.19 -1.69 -17.15
CA ILE A 515 9.16 -0.65 -17.18
C ILE A 515 9.62 0.49 -16.29
N GLU A 516 9.69 1.71 -16.83
CA GLU A 516 9.98 2.93 -16.08
C GLU A 516 8.72 3.77 -15.96
N ALA A 517 8.39 4.19 -14.72
CA ALA A 517 7.32 5.15 -14.42
C ALA A 517 7.91 6.55 -14.22
N ARG A 518 7.25 7.57 -14.76
CA ARG A 518 7.62 8.98 -14.63
C ARG A 518 6.37 9.87 -14.50
N GLY A 519 5.57 9.65 -13.44
CA GLY A 519 4.29 10.31 -13.26
C GLY A 519 3.29 9.90 -14.32
N GLU A 520 2.94 10.81 -15.22
CA GLU A 520 1.93 10.62 -16.28
C GLU A 520 2.35 9.70 -17.42
N THR A 521 3.61 9.21 -17.46
CA THR A 521 4.11 8.38 -18.56
C THR A 521 4.86 7.14 -18.10
N TYR A 522 4.76 6.08 -18.91
CA TYR A 522 5.63 4.91 -18.83
C TYR A 522 6.57 4.84 -20.03
N ALA A 523 7.74 4.23 -19.81
CA ALA A 523 8.64 3.79 -20.88
C ALA A 523 8.93 2.29 -20.74
N PHE A 524 8.97 1.59 -21.87
CA PHE A 524 9.17 0.15 -21.96
C PHE A 524 10.47 -0.13 -22.71
N LEU A 525 11.38 -0.82 -22.04
CA LEU A 525 12.73 -1.10 -22.53
C LEU A 525 13.01 -2.60 -22.48
N TYR A 526 13.89 -3.05 -23.38
CA TYR A 526 14.41 -4.41 -23.37
C TYR A 526 15.91 -4.42 -23.60
N SER A 527 16.55 -5.52 -23.26
CA SER A 527 17.95 -5.78 -23.60
C SER A 527 18.21 -7.29 -23.75
N VAL A 528 19.12 -7.64 -24.64
CA VAL A 528 19.68 -9.00 -24.76
C VAL A 528 21.06 -9.12 -24.11
N ARG A 529 21.62 -8.01 -23.60
CA ARG A 529 22.92 -7.96 -22.92
C ARG A 529 22.78 -7.08 -21.67
N PRO A 530 23.45 -7.41 -20.55
CA PRO A 530 23.40 -6.58 -19.34
C PRO A 530 23.68 -5.10 -19.64
N ALA A 531 22.93 -4.20 -19.02
CA ALA A 531 23.09 -2.74 -19.06
C ALA A 531 23.01 -2.06 -20.44
N LYS A 532 22.75 -2.76 -21.53
CA LYS A 532 22.62 -2.18 -22.89
C LYS A 532 21.13 -2.09 -23.29
N TRP A 533 20.44 -1.11 -22.74
CA TRP A 533 18.99 -0.94 -22.93
C TRP A 533 18.64 -0.38 -24.31
N THR A 534 17.58 -0.93 -24.89
CA THR A 534 16.92 -0.43 -26.10
C THR A 534 15.50 -0.02 -25.73
N LEU A 535 15.14 1.21 -26.07
CA LEU A 535 13.78 1.70 -25.90
C LEU A 535 12.87 1.03 -26.93
N LEU A 536 11.87 0.27 -26.47
CA LEU A 536 10.82 -0.28 -27.33
C LEU A 536 9.73 0.76 -27.60
N LYS A 537 9.25 1.42 -26.53
CA LYS A 537 8.24 2.48 -26.60
C LYS A 537 8.38 3.41 -25.38
N GLY A 538 8.43 4.70 -25.63
CA GLY A 538 8.41 5.74 -24.61
C GLY A 538 7.17 6.61 -24.69
N GLY A 539 6.92 7.43 -23.66
CA GLY A 539 5.79 8.36 -23.61
C GLY A 539 4.42 7.66 -23.62
N VAL A 540 4.35 6.42 -23.10
CA VAL A 540 3.09 5.68 -23.03
C VAL A 540 2.25 6.26 -21.89
N ASP A 541 0.96 6.48 -22.14
CA ASP A 541 0.03 7.11 -21.21
C ASP A 541 -0.14 6.30 -19.91
N ALA A 542 0.32 6.86 -18.79
CA ALA A 542 0.14 6.26 -17.48
C ALA A 542 -1.23 6.59 -16.85
N THR A 543 -1.94 7.61 -17.36
CA THR A 543 -3.26 7.98 -16.85
C THR A 543 -4.29 6.88 -17.10
N PHE A 544 -4.09 6.07 -18.14
CA PHE A 544 -4.88 4.87 -18.42
C PHE A 544 -4.94 3.90 -17.23
N LEU A 545 -3.87 3.82 -16.41
CA LEU A 545 -3.81 2.98 -15.21
C LEU A 545 -4.15 3.74 -13.93
N SER A 546 -4.49 5.03 -14.02
CA SER A 546 -4.90 5.77 -12.83
C SER A 546 -6.25 5.26 -12.32
N THR A 547 -6.39 5.12 -11.00
CA THR A 547 -7.67 4.79 -10.37
C THR A 547 -8.78 5.76 -10.79
N ARG A 548 -8.43 7.02 -11.12
CA ARG A 548 -9.37 8.01 -11.66
C ARG A 548 -9.98 7.58 -13.00
N VAL A 549 -9.26 6.81 -13.82
CA VAL A 549 -9.69 6.31 -15.13
C VAL A 549 -10.19 4.87 -15.04
N ALA A 550 -9.39 4.02 -14.42
CA ALA A 550 -9.66 2.58 -14.32
C ALA A 550 -10.76 2.23 -13.30
N GLY A 551 -11.09 3.16 -12.41
CA GLY A 551 -12.02 2.93 -11.31
C GLY A 551 -11.48 2.01 -10.21
N GLY A 552 -12.37 1.59 -9.32
CA GLY A 552 -12.05 0.67 -8.23
C GLY A 552 -11.29 1.32 -7.08
N PHE A 553 -10.61 0.48 -6.28
CA PHE A 553 -10.03 0.88 -5.00
C PHE A 553 -8.54 0.57 -4.87
N VAL A 554 -7.93 -0.04 -5.89
CA VAL A 554 -6.53 -0.50 -5.87
C VAL A 554 -5.60 0.48 -6.60
N GLY A 555 -4.29 0.28 -6.45
CA GLY A 555 -3.25 0.90 -7.25
C GLY A 555 -2.59 -0.11 -8.19
N SER A 556 -1.66 0.37 -8.99
CA SER A 556 -0.95 -0.47 -9.96
C SER A 556 0.08 -1.40 -9.32
N LEU A 557 0.29 -2.56 -9.93
CA LEU A 557 1.33 -3.53 -9.59
C LEU A 557 2.25 -3.77 -10.78
N TYR A 558 3.55 -3.92 -10.51
CA TYR A 558 4.47 -4.60 -11.42
C TYR A 558 4.40 -6.10 -11.16
N ALA A 559 4.23 -6.91 -12.21
CA ALA A 559 4.11 -8.35 -12.03
C ALA A 559 4.91 -9.15 -13.05
N MET A 560 5.59 -10.18 -12.60
CA MET A 560 6.04 -11.27 -13.46
C MET A 560 4.82 -12.09 -13.86
N TYR A 561 4.67 -12.32 -15.15
CA TYR A 561 3.46 -12.92 -15.69
C TYR A 561 3.78 -13.84 -16.86
N ALA A 562 3.08 -14.98 -16.91
CA ALA A 562 3.18 -15.97 -17.99
C ALA A 562 1.80 -16.49 -18.37
N THR A 563 1.52 -16.61 -19.66
CA THR A 563 0.23 -17.11 -20.17
C THR A 563 0.40 -17.77 -21.55
N SER A 564 -0.50 -18.68 -21.85
CA SER A 564 -0.67 -19.27 -23.19
C SER A 564 -1.95 -18.79 -23.88
N LEU A 565 -2.57 -17.71 -23.42
CA LEU A 565 -3.73 -17.05 -24.01
C LEU A 565 -4.84 -18.03 -24.42
N GLY A 566 -5.35 -18.80 -23.44
CA GLY A 566 -6.42 -19.77 -23.65
C GLY A 566 -5.99 -21.11 -24.26
N ALA A 567 -4.79 -21.23 -24.81
CA ALA A 567 -4.28 -22.46 -25.39
C ALA A 567 -3.63 -23.37 -24.33
N PRO A 568 -3.65 -24.70 -24.48
CA PRO A 568 -2.84 -25.58 -23.64
C PRO A 568 -1.34 -25.32 -23.80
N SER A 569 -0.58 -25.41 -22.70
CA SER A 569 0.89 -25.32 -22.72
C SER A 569 1.50 -26.15 -21.57
N ASP A 570 2.62 -26.78 -21.87
CA ASP A 570 3.50 -27.46 -20.91
C ASP A 570 4.79 -26.65 -20.65
N ASN A 571 4.88 -25.45 -21.18
CA ASN A 571 6.08 -24.61 -21.10
C ASN A 571 6.15 -23.84 -19.77
N THR A 572 7.36 -23.41 -19.43
CA THR A 572 7.66 -22.62 -18.25
C THR A 572 8.50 -21.40 -18.61
N ALA A 573 8.30 -20.32 -17.87
CA ALA A 573 9.15 -19.13 -17.90
C ALA A 573 9.93 -19.04 -16.59
N ALA A 574 11.23 -18.73 -16.64
CA ALA A 574 12.08 -18.63 -15.47
C ALA A 574 12.61 -17.21 -15.32
N PHE A 575 12.39 -16.61 -14.17
CA PHE A 575 12.87 -15.28 -13.80
C PHE A 575 14.07 -15.44 -12.87
N ASP A 576 15.24 -14.97 -13.31
CA ASP A 576 16.49 -15.04 -12.56
C ASP A 576 16.48 -14.05 -11.37
N TRP A 577 15.95 -12.86 -11.62
CA TRP A 577 15.76 -11.86 -10.59
C TRP A 577 14.70 -10.84 -11.00
N PHE A 578 14.16 -10.16 -9.99
CA PHE A 578 13.32 -8.98 -10.13
C PHE A 578 13.93 -7.82 -9.33
N GLU A 579 14.04 -6.64 -9.92
CA GLU A 579 14.53 -5.42 -9.26
C GLU A 579 13.49 -4.31 -9.35
N TYR A 580 13.15 -3.74 -8.20
CA TYR A 580 12.34 -2.53 -8.07
C TYR A 580 13.22 -1.39 -7.59
N ALA A 581 13.17 -0.25 -8.27
CA ALA A 581 13.84 0.98 -7.86
C ALA A 581 12.86 2.14 -7.85
N GLY A 582 12.79 2.88 -6.74
CA GLY A 582 11.89 4.01 -6.60
C GLY A 582 12.56 5.23 -5.99
N ASN A 583 12.20 6.42 -6.47
CA ASN A 583 12.74 7.67 -5.97
C ASN A 583 11.79 8.85 -6.24
N ASP A 584 10.98 9.18 -5.25
CA ASP A 584 10.07 10.33 -5.28
C ASP A 584 10.66 11.62 -4.68
N GLU A 585 11.96 11.66 -4.34
CA GLU A 585 12.61 12.81 -3.72
C GLU A 585 12.43 14.11 -4.52
N ARG A 586 12.43 14.03 -5.84
CA ARG A 586 12.18 15.21 -6.69
C ARG A 586 10.77 15.78 -6.57
N TYR A 587 9.79 14.96 -6.10
CA TYR A 587 8.43 15.39 -5.84
C TYR A 587 8.25 15.92 -4.42
N LYS A 588 9.24 15.73 -3.52
CA LYS A 588 9.26 16.22 -2.14
C LYS A 588 10.11 17.48 -1.96
N LYS A 589 10.95 17.82 -2.95
CA LYS A 589 11.81 19.00 -2.89
C LYS A 589 11.03 20.24 -3.30
N ARG A 590 10.97 21.18 -2.41
CA ARG A 590 10.80 22.61 -2.64
C ARG A 590 12.14 23.32 -2.48
#